data_bb312bb2768fec59f8452301af2ab5f8
#
_entry.id   bb312bb2768fec59f8452301af2ab5f8
#
_cell.length_a   1.000
_cell.length_b   1.000
_cell.length_c   1.000
_cell.angle_alpha   90.00
_cell.angle_beta   90.00
_cell.angle_gamma   90.00
#
_symmetry.space_group_name_H-M   'P 1'
#
loop_
_entity.id
_entity.type
_entity.pdbx_description
1 polymer ?
#
loop_
_entity_poly.entity_id
_entity_poly.type
_entity_poly.pdbx_seq_one_letter_code
_entity_poly.pdbx_strand_id
1 'polypeptide(L)'
;VIGLTVAHFVPELGATSLAFALPVGFGPLNWPCGSENMGGFKNRLLFIPDCSVSAVPELPIEIAAAADLVTAAGAFTFKESGDKPIFIYATDKTVKLDSENQGETDGQSFRQFGEFFHPGSKVEVAAFARKVNNSAGYLIIEDPDGTQYMVGAKGLPCTIKPAFSGGAVRTDRKGFMFTFEADSFCPLVVLGTPIDIDAIENPVTPGG
;
A
#
# COMPACT_ATOMS: atom_id res chain seq x y z
N VAL A 1 67.77 15.92 39.41
CA VAL A 1 67.26 15.01 38.35
C VAL A 1 65.78 15.29 38.24
N ILE A 2 65.36 16.00 37.12
CA ILE A 2 63.99 16.39 36.88
C ILE A 2 63.42 15.29 35.97
N GLY A 3 62.49 14.51 36.55
CA GLY A 3 61.74 13.49 35.81
C GLY A 3 60.65 14.13 34.97
N LEU A 4 60.79 14.05 33.67
CA LEU A 4 59.77 14.48 32.71
C LEU A 4 58.77 13.33 32.50
N THR A 5 57.55 13.46 33.05
CA THR A 5 56.46 12.52 32.82
C THR A 5 55.77 12.89 31.52
N VAL A 6 55.97 12.10 30.49
CA VAL A 6 55.23 12.24 29.20
C VAL A 6 53.88 11.60 29.40
N ALA A 7 52.82 12.43 29.45
CA ALA A 7 51.44 11.95 29.40
C ALA A 7 51.15 11.44 28.00
N HIS A 8 50.93 10.14 27.85
CA HIS A 8 50.43 9.55 26.62
C HIS A 8 48.94 9.86 26.51
N PHE A 9 48.62 10.78 25.61
CA PHE A 9 47.23 11.02 25.21
C PHE A 9 46.82 9.92 24.21
N VAL A 10 46.07 8.94 24.69
CA VAL A 10 45.39 7.96 23.87
C VAL A 10 44.03 8.55 23.50
N PRO A 11 43.78 8.90 22.22
CA PRO A 11 42.43 9.28 21.86
C PRO A 11 41.53 8.04 22.01
N GLU A 12 40.56 8.11 22.91
CA GLU A 12 39.44 7.17 22.90
C GLU A 12 38.72 7.31 21.53
N LEU A 13 39.02 6.39 20.61
CA LEU A 13 38.11 6.13 19.52
C LEU A 13 36.82 5.62 20.17
N GLY A 14 35.82 6.51 20.22
CA GLY A 14 34.45 6.12 20.50
C GLY A 14 34.08 4.98 19.60
N ALA A 15 33.97 3.77 20.15
CA ALA A 15 33.40 2.64 19.47
C ALA A 15 31.92 2.97 19.22
N THR A 16 31.62 3.57 18.08
CA THR A 16 30.31 3.49 17.49
C THR A 16 30.08 2.01 17.21
N SER A 17 29.48 1.31 18.16
CA SER A 17 28.94 -0.01 17.92
C SER A 17 27.89 0.17 16.82
N LEU A 18 28.24 -0.19 15.59
CA LEU A 18 27.27 -0.50 14.57
C LEU A 18 26.50 -1.72 15.11
N ALA A 19 25.43 -1.45 15.84
CA ALA A 19 24.46 -2.47 16.18
C ALA A 19 23.80 -2.85 14.84
N PHE A 20 24.35 -3.87 14.19
CA PHE A 20 23.61 -4.59 13.18
C PHE A 20 22.41 -5.18 13.92
N ALA A 21 21.21 -4.63 13.68
CA ALA A 21 19.98 -5.27 14.10
C ALA A 21 20.02 -6.69 13.52
N LEU A 22 20.04 -7.69 14.40
CA LEU A 22 19.97 -9.08 13.97
C LEU A 22 18.68 -9.21 13.15
N PRO A 23 18.73 -9.84 11.96
CA PRO A 23 17.53 -10.02 11.15
C PRO A 23 16.48 -10.76 12.01
N VAL A 24 15.23 -10.29 11.98
CA VAL A 24 14.12 -10.97 12.64
C VAL A 24 14.11 -12.40 12.18
N GLY A 25 14.32 -13.35 13.10
CA GLY A 25 14.36 -14.77 12.78
C GLY A 25 12.99 -15.30 12.38
N PHE A 26 12.97 -16.43 11.67
CA PHE A 26 11.73 -17.13 11.39
C PHE A 26 11.07 -17.62 12.69
N GLY A 27 9.81 -17.23 12.89
CA GLY A 27 8.96 -17.68 13.99
C GLY A 27 7.97 -18.76 13.55
N PRO A 28 7.32 -19.45 14.48
CA PRO A 28 6.29 -20.42 14.16
C PRO A 28 5.05 -19.71 13.59
N LEU A 29 4.47 -20.27 12.52
CA LEU A 29 3.20 -19.86 11.95
C LEU A 29 2.09 -20.77 12.53
N ASN A 30 1.52 -20.34 13.65
CA ASN A 30 0.45 -21.08 14.32
C ASN A 30 -0.92 -20.57 13.89
N TRP A 31 -1.89 -21.49 13.78
CA TRP A 31 -3.29 -21.16 13.62
C TRP A 31 -4.00 -21.36 14.97
N PRO A 32 -4.36 -20.30 15.68
CA PRO A 32 -5.04 -20.42 16.97
C PRO A 32 -6.41 -21.14 16.81
N CYS A 33 -6.75 -21.98 17.78
CA CYS A 33 -8.05 -22.64 17.78
C CYS A 33 -9.18 -21.60 17.88
N GLY A 34 -10.18 -21.72 16.99
CA GLY A 34 -11.30 -20.78 16.95
C GLY A 34 -11.02 -19.48 16.20
N SER A 35 -9.87 -19.37 15.52
CA SER A 35 -9.60 -18.22 14.64
C SER A 35 -10.53 -18.25 13.43
N GLU A 36 -11.03 -17.09 13.07
CA GLU A 36 -11.82 -16.85 11.87
C GLU A 36 -10.93 -16.24 10.78
N ASN A 37 -11.21 -16.57 9.53
CA ASN A 37 -10.55 -16.00 8.36
C ASN A 37 -11.60 -15.81 7.26
N MET A 38 -12.17 -14.62 7.20
CA MET A 38 -13.12 -14.26 6.16
C MET A 38 -12.36 -13.76 4.93
N GLY A 39 -12.56 -14.44 3.80
CA GLY A 39 -11.99 -14.00 2.53
C GLY A 39 -12.79 -12.88 1.87
N GLY A 40 -12.15 -12.19 0.92
CA GLY A 40 -12.73 -11.08 0.18
C GLY A 40 -12.39 -9.72 0.78
N PHE A 41 -12.73 -8.66 0.07
CA PHE A 41 -12.47 -7.28 0.47
C PHE A 41 -13.76 -6.47 0.47
N LYS A 42 -13.77 -5.35 1.21
CA LYS A 42 -14.87 -4.40 1.15
C LYS A 42 -14.97 -3.81 -0.26
N ASN A 43 -16.18 -3.37 -0.61
CA ASN A 43 -16.52 -2.86 -1.95
C ASN A 43 -16.10 -1.39 -2.16
N ARG A 44 -15.16 -0.90 -1.38
CA ARG A 44 -14.69 0.48 -1.39
C ARG A 44 -13.17 0.55 -1.39
N LEU A 45 -12.64 1.34 -2.31
CA LEU A 45 -11.21 1.51 -2.50
C LEU A 45 -10.87 3.00 -2.53
N LEU A 46 -9.61 3.32 -2.24
CA LEU A 46 -9.08 4.65 -2.44
C LEU A 46 -7.94 4.60 -3.45
N PHE A 47 -7.97 5.50 -4.43
CA PHE A 47 -6.84 5.73 -5.32
C PHE A 47 -6.18 7.06 -4.98
N ILE A 48 -4.87 7.04 -4.82
CA ILE A 48 -4.05 8.20 -4.51
C ILE A 48 -3.03 8.38 -5.63
N PRO A 49 -3.19 9.38 -6.51
CA PRO A 49 -2.24 9.62 -7.59
C PRO A 49 -0.84 9.97 -7.05
N ASP A 50 0.20 9.36 -7.60
CA ASP A 50 1.59 9.62 -7.20
C ASP A 50 1.99 11.08 -7.41
N CYS A 51 1.47 11.73 -8.44
CA CYS A 51 1.73 13.15 -8.71
C CYS A 51 1.18 14.10 -7.64
N SER A 52 0.17 13.69 -6.85
CA SER A 52 -0.47 14.52 -5.82
C SER A 52 0.15 14.38 -4.42
N VAL A 53 1.04 13.41 -4.20
CA VAL A 53 1.63 13.16 -2.89
C VAL A 53 3.05 13.72 -2.77
N SER A 54 3.38 14.23 -1.60
CA SER A 54 4.73 14.66 -1.21
C SER A 54 5.42 13.63 -0.32
N ALA A 55 4.65 12.85 0.45
CA ALA A 55 5.17 11.73 1.24
C ALA A 55 4.21 10.54 1.17
N VAL A 56 4.77 9.35 1.16
CA VAL A 56 4.08 8.05 1.07
C VAL A 56 4.50 7.23 2.27
N PRO A 57 3.62 6.44 2.89
CA PRO A 57 4.00 5.48 3.92
C PRO A 57 5.09 4.53 3.40
N GLU A 58 6.10 4.26 4.23
CA GLU A 58 7.26 3.45 3.84
C GLU A 58 7.46 2.29 4.81
N LEU A 59 7.97 1.18 4.29
CA LEU A 59 8.44 0.09 5.15
C LEU A 59 9.65 0.56 5.95
N PRO A 60 9.72 0.28 7.26
CA PRO A 60 10.84 0.66 8.09
C PRO A 60 12.16 0.06 7.58
N ILE A 61 13.24 0.85 7.63
CA ILE A 61 14.59 0.38 7.29
C ILE A 61 15.14 -0.50 8.43
N GLU A 62 14.84 -0.11 9.67
CA GLU A 62 15.22 -0.88 10.86
C GLU A 62 14.06 -1.79 11.24
N ILE A 63 14.32 -3.09 11.24
CA ILE A 63 13.34 -4.13 11.51
C ILE A 63 13.54 -4.62 12.95
N ALA A 64 12.67 -4.20 13.84
CA ALA A 64 12.68 -4.61 15.25
C ALA A 64 11.72 -5.78 15.52
N ALA A 65 10.63 -5.86 14.77
CA ALA A 65 9.59 -6.88 14.90
C ALA A 65 9.21 -7.46 13.53
N ALA A 66 8.60 -8.64 13.52
CA ALA A 66 8.12 -9.28 12.28
C ALA A 66 7.07 -8.43 11.54
N ALA A 67 6.28 -7.64 12.26
CA ALA A 67 5.32 -6.72 11.67
C ALA A 67 5.99 -5.63 10.81
N ASP A 68 7.19 -5.19 11.16
CA ASP A 68 7.92 -4.14 10.43
C ASP A 68 8.28 -4.57 9.00
N LEU A 69 8.33 -5.88 8.75
CA LEU A 69 8.58 -6.43 7.41
C LEU A 69 7.46 -6.15 6.40
N VAL A 70 6.25 -5.90 6.88
CA VAL A 70 5.05 -5.76 6.03
C VAL A 70 4.21 -4.52 6.35
N THR A 71 4.51 -3.79 7.42
CA THR A 71 3.73 -2.63 7.85
C THR A 71 4.42 -1.34 7.41
N ALA A 72 3.79 -0.59 6.54
CA ALA A 72 4.27 0.73 6.13
C ALA A 72 3.96 1.77 7.21
N ALA A 73 4.99 2.43 7.70
CA ALA A 73 4.89 3.48 8.70
C ALA A 73 4.69 4.85 8.07
N GLY A 74 4.05 5.76 8.81
CA GLY A 74 3.75 7.11 8.37
C GLY A 74 2.36 7.24 7.74
N ALA A 75 2.09 8.41 7.19
CA ALA A 75 0.83 8.73 6.52
C ALA A 75 1.10 9.39 5.17
N PHE A 76 0.13 9.32 4.26
CA PHE A 76 0.19 10.10 3.03
C PHE A 76 0.15 11.60 3.33
N THR A 77 1.05 12.35 2.71
CA THR A 77 1.04 13.81 2.73
C THR A 77 0.85 14.31 1.32
N PHE A 78 -0.10 15.21 1.12
CA PHE A 78 -0.43 15.76 -0.19
C PHE A 78 0.37 17.04 -0.47
N LYS A 79 0.61 17.33 -1.76
CA LYS A 79 1.33 18.53 -2.21
C LYS A 79 0.49 19.79 -2.06
N GLU A 80 -0.78 19.69 -2.44
CA GLU A 80 -1.73 20.81 -2.39
C GLU A 80 -2.78 20.58 -1.31
N SER A 81 -3.26 21.62 -0.69
CA SER A 81 -4.26 21.55 0.38
C SER A 81 -5.63 21.02 -0.09
N GLY A 82 -5.88 21.03 -1.40
CA GLY A 82 -7.08 20.49 -2.03
C GLY A 82 -6.98 19.03 -2.47
N ASP A 83 -5.77 18.49 -2.49
CA ASP A 83 -5.56 17.10 -2.89
C ASP A 83 -6.06 16.15 -1.80
N LYS A 84 -6.70 15.09 -2.23
CA LYS A 84 -7.24 14.06 -1.34
C LYS A 84 -7.30 12.70 -2.04
N PRO A 85 -7.39 11.60 -1.30
CA PRO A 85 -7.67 10.29 -1.89
C PRO A 85 -8.96 10.31 -2.71
N ILE A 86 -8.96 9.58 -3.81
CA ILE A 86 -10.12 9.44 -4.70
C ILE A 86 -10.86 8.17 -4.30
N PHE A 87 -12.10 8.33 -3.82
CA PHE A 87 -12.97 7.20 -3.50
C PHE A 87 -13.43 6.48 -4.77
N ILE A 88 -13.37 5.14 -4.75
CA ILE A 88 -13.84 4.28 -5.81
C ILE A 88 -14.79 3.24 -5.22
N TYR A 89 -16.03 3.24 -5.68
CA TYR A 89 -16.97 2.16 -5.41
C TYR A 89 -16.67 0.97 -6.34
N ALA A 90 -16.63 -0.23 -5.79
CA ALA A 90 -16.61 -1.48 -6.56
C ALA A 90 -17.89 -2.28 -6.29
N THR A 91 -18.32 -3.06 -7.27
CA THR A 91 -19.43 -4.01 -7.06
C THR A 91 -19.01 -5.03 -6.00
N ASP A 92 -19.93 -5.36 -5.11
CA ASP A 92 -19.70 -6.35 -4.06
C ASP A 92 -19.13 -7.67 -4.62
N LYS A 93 -18.14 -8.25 -3.91
CA LYS A 93 -17.45 -9.49 -4.29
C LYS A 93 -16.69 -9.43 -5.63
N THR A 94 -16.31 -8.24 -6.09
CA THR A 94 -15.50 -8.10 -7.30
C THR A 94 -14.10 -7.57 -7.04
N VAL A 95 -13.82 -7.14 -5.82
CA VAL A 95 -12.48 -6.69 -5.43
C VAL A 95 -11.61 -7.90 -5.15
N LYS A 96 -10.48 -7.99 -5.82
CA LYS A 96 -9.50 -9.05 -5.68
C LYS A 96 -8.10 -8.45 -5.57
N LEU A 97 -7.32 -8.96 -4.63
CA LEU A 97 -5.90 -8.66 -4.48
C LEU A 97 -5.16 -9.98 -4.30
N ASP A 98 -4.23 -10.25 -5.18
CA ASP A 98 -3.32 -11.38 -5.13
C ASP A 98 -1.87 -10.89 -5.09
N SER A 99 -0.98 -11.77 -4.67
CA SER A 99 0.45 -11.53 -4.71
C SER A 99 1.16 -12.81 -5.17
N GLU A 100 2.14 -12.64 -6.04
CA GLU A 100 3.00 -13.74 -6.49
C GLU A 100 4.47 -13.37 -6.34
N ASN A 101 5.30 -14.39 -6.14
CA ASN A 101 6.74 -14.23 -6.19
C ASN A 101 7.18 -14.06 -7.65
N GLN A 102 8.11 -13.17 -7.90
CA GLN A 102 8.72 -12.95 -9.22
C GLN A 102 10.25 -12.81 -9.11
N GLY A 103 10.91 -13.02 -10.21
CA GLY A 103 12.37 -12.87 -10.33
C GLY A 103 13.11 -14.19 -10.26
N GLU A 104 14.39 -14.12 -10.61
CA GLU A 104 15.35 -15.23 -10.61
C GLU A 104 15.98 -15.40 -9.22
N THR A 105 16.77 -16.48 -9.03
CA THR A 105 17.54 -16.68 -7.80
C THR A 105 18.41 -15.46 -7.49
N ASP A 106 18.44 -15.03 -6.24
CA ASP A 106 19.14 -13.84 -5.73
C ASP A 106 18.56 -12.47 -6.16
N GLY A 107 17.45 -12.46 -6.90
CA GLY A 107 16.74 -11.26 -7.35
C GLY A 107 15.23 -11.36 -7.15
N GLN A 108 14.77 -12.13 -6.16
CA GLN A 108 13.35 -12.36 -5.93
C GLN A 108 12.66 -11.15 -5.29
N SER A 109 11.49 -10.84 -5.80
CA SER A 109 10.59 -9.81 -5.31
C SER A 109 9.14 -10.30 -5.42
N PHE A 110 8.18 -9.44 -5.12
CA PHE A 110 6.76 -9.76 -5.22
C PHE A 110 6.08 -8.85 -6.23
N ARG A 111 5.11 -9.39 -6.93
CA ARG A 111 4.16 -8.66 -7.74
C ARG A 111 2.80 -8.72 -7.08
N GLN A 112 2.24 -7.57 -6.76
CA GLN A 112 0.88 -7.42 -6.28
C GLN A 112 -0.01 -7.10 -7.47
N PHE A 113 -1.14 -7.78 -7.62
CA PHE A 113 -2.05 -7.57 -8.72
C PHE A 113 -3.48 -7.92 -8.33
N GLY A 114 -4.42 -7.43 -9.12
CA GLY A 114 -5.81 -7.73 -8.86
C GLY A 114 -6.75 -6.99 -9.79
N GLU A 115 -8.02 -7.01 -9.42
CA GLU A 115 -9.05 -6.40 -10.23
C GLU A 115 -10.24 -5.94 -9.37
N PHE A 116 -11.01 -5.00 -9.89
CA PHE A 116 -12.30 -4.62 -9.36
C PHE A 116 -13.23 -4.15 -10.47
N PHE A 117 -14.53 -4.31 -10.26
CA PHE A 117 -15.55 -3.90 -11.24
C PHE A 117 -16.34 -2.70 -10.72
N HIS A 118 -16.37 -1.63 -11.53
CA HIS A 118 -17.22 -0.46 -11.28
C HIS A 118 -18.41 -0.48 -12.24
N PRO A 119 -19.66 -0.45 -11.72
CA PRO A 119 -20.85 -0.56 -12.59
C PRO A 119 -21.15 0.74 -13.32
N GLY A 120 -21.73 0.58 -14.50
CA GLY A 120 -22.23 1.69 -15.31
C GLY A 120 -21.22 2.29 -16.28
N SER A 121 -21.68 3.27 -17.04
CA SER A 121 -20.93 3.93 -18.12
C SER A 121 -21.17 5.44 -18.11
N LYS A 122 -21.28 6.04 -16.91
CA LYS A 122 -21.42 7.49 -16.78
C LYS A 122 -20.16 8.20 -17.27
N VAL A 123 -20.33 9.46 -17.65
CA VAL A 123 -19.23 10.29 -18.19
C VAL A 123 -18.08 10.41 -17.19
N GLU A 124 -18.39 10.52 -15.90
CA GLU A 124 -17.40 10.65 -14.83
C GLU A 124 -16.51 9.40 -14.71
N VAL A 125 -17.12 8.20 -14.85
CA VAL A 125 -16.39 6.93 -14.82
C VAL A 125 -15.50 6.77 -16.05
N ALA A 126 -16.00 7.12 -17.23
CA ALA A 126 -15.21 7.10 -18.46
C ALA A 126 -14.05 8.12 -18.42
N ALA A 127 -14.27 9.30 -17.85
CA ALA A 127 -13.25 10.31 -17.65
C ALA A 127 -12.17 9.84 -16.66
N PHE A 128 -12.58 9.22 -15.55
CA PHE A 128 -11.67 8.58 -14.60
C PHE A 128 -10.85 7.49 -15.27
N ALA A 129 -11.49 6.58 -15.99
CA ALA A 129 -10.84 5.49 -16.73
C ALA A 129 -9.78 6.03 -17.72
N ARG A 130 -10.12 7.09 -18.47
CA ARG A 130 -9.16 7.73 -19.38
C ARG A 130 -7.96 8.34 -18.65
N LYS A 131 -8.20 8.97 -17.48
CA LYS A 131 -7.16 9.62 -16.71
C LYS A 131 -6.25 8.61 -16.02
N VAL A 132 -6.83 7.57 -15.39
CA VAL A 132 -6.06 6.58 -14.63
C VAL A 132 -5.20 5.68 -15.51
N ASN A 133 -5.59 5.47 -16.77
CA ASN A 133 -4.85 4.62 -17.73
C ASN A 133 -3.37 5.04 -17.94
N ASN A 134 -3.05 6.33 -17.73
CA ASN A 134 -1.68 6.85 -17.83
C ASN A 134 -1.21 7.50 -16.53
N SER A 135 -1.85 7.19 -15.42
CA SER A 135 -1.49 7.69 -14.11
C SER A 135 -1.06 6.54 -13.22
N ALA A 136 0.09 6.69 -12.59
CA ALA A 136 0.51 5.79 -11.53
C ALA A 136 0.08 6.36 -10.17
N GLY A 137 -0.07 5.49 -9.17
CA GLY A 137 -0.49 5.92 -7.84
C GLY A 137 -0.46 4.78 -6.83
N TYR A 138 -1.21 4.93 -5.77
CA TYR A 138 -1.33 3.93 -4.70
C TYR A 138 -2.80 3.58 -4.55
N LEU A 139 -3.09 2.28 -4.51
CA LEU A 139 -4.45 1.79 -4.30
C LEU A 139 -4.56 1.24 -2.88
N ILE A 140 -5.57 1.72 -2.14
CA ILE A 140 -5.84 1.25 -0.78
C ILE A 140 -7.09 0.37 -0.82
N ILE A 141 -6.96 -0.82 -0.30
CA ILE A 141 -8.00 -1.86 -0.27
C ILE A 141 -8.22 -2.25 1.19
N GLU A 142 -9.47 -2.34 1.62
CA GLU A 142 -9.83 -2.64 2.98
C GLU A 142 -10.41 -4.04 3.12
N ASP A 143 -9.88 -4.79 4.08
CA ASP A 143 -10.34 -6.13 4.47
C ASP A 143 -11.65 -6.04 5.31
N PRO A 144 -12.44 -7.11 5.44
CA PRO A 144 -13.63 -7.14 6.29
C PRO A 144 -13.36 -6.77 7.75
N ASP A 145 -12.20 -7.10 8.29
CA ASP A 145 -11.76 -6.78 9.66
C ASP A 145 -11.31 -5.32 9.85
N GLY A 146 -11.22 -4.53 8.76
CA GLY A 146 -10.77 -3.14 8.78
C GLY A 146 -9.28 -2.94 8.51
N THR A 147 -8.51 -4.01 8.30
CA THR A 147 -7.13 -3.91 7.87
C THR A 147 -7.05 -3.30 6.48
N GLN A 148 -6.17 -2.31 6.31
CA GLN A 148 -5.97 -1.65 5.02
C GLN A 148 -4.65 -2.07 4.40
N TYR A 149 -4.74 -2.50 3.15
CA TYR A 149 -3.59 -2.86 2.33
C TYR A 149 -3.31 -1.78 1.30
N MET A 150 -2.04 -1.46 1.14
CA MET A 150 -1.55 -0.55 0.11
C MET A 150 -0.97 -1.37 -1.05
N VAL A 151 -1.47 -1.17 -2.25
CA VAL A 151 -0.87 -1.68 -3.49
C VAL A 151 0.02 -0.61 -4.07
N GLY A 152 1.28 -0.99 -4.29
CA GLY A 152 2.37 -0.08 -4.61
C GLY A 152 3.18 0.33 -3.39
N ALA A 153 4.36 0.88 -3.62
CA ALA A 153 5.28 1.38 -2.60
C ALA A 153 5.96 2.66 -3.10
N LYS A 154 6.65 3.37 -2.22
CA LYS A 154 7.42 4.57 -2.62
C LYS A 154 8.42 4.20 -3.72
N GLY A 155 8.34 4.90 -4.86
CA GLY A 155 9.16 4.62 -6.04
C GLY A 155 8.70 3.42 -6.89
N LEU A 156 7.71 2.67 -6.44
CA LEU A 156 7.09 1.54 -7.14
C LEU A 156 5.56 1.71 -7.12
N PRO A 157 5.01 2.74 -7.76
CA PRO A 157 3.58 2.99 -7.75
C PRO A 157 2.81 1.93 -8.54
N CYS A 158 1.56 1.75 -8.17
CA CYS A 158 0.60 0.89 -8.85
C CYS A 158 0.17 1.51 -10.18
N THR A 159 0.00 0.66 -11.19
CA THR A 159 -0.65 1.02 -12.47
C THR A 159 -2.03 0.39 -12.55
N ILE A 160 -3.01 1.14 -13.10
CA ILE A 160 -4.39 0.67 -13.25
C ILE A 160 -4.77 0.72 -14.73
N LYS A 161 -5.26 -0.42 -15.24
CA LYS A 161 -5.66 -0.60 -16.64
C LYS A 161 -7.18 -0.79 -16.73
N PRO A 162 -7.93 0.19 -17.22
CA PRO A 162 -9.38 0.09 -17.37
C PRO A 162 -9.77 -0.67 -18.64
N ALA A 163 -10.82 -1.48 -18.55
CA ALA A 163 -11.47 -2.13 -19.69
C ALA A 163 -12.99 -1.96 -19.58
N PHE A 164 -13.64 -1.49 -20.63
CA PHE A 164 -15.08 -1.31 -20.68
C PHE A 164 -15.78 -2.52 -21.28
N SER A 165 -16.87 -2.98 -20.66
CA SER A 165 -17.78 -3.97 -21.20
C SER A 165 -19.20 -3.42 -21.23
N GLY A 166 -19.80 -3.38 -22.41
CA GLY A 166 -21.19 -2.93 -22.61
C GLY A 166 -22.23 -4.02 -22.38
N GLY A 167 -21.79 -5.29 -22.25
CA GLY A 167 -22.66 -6.45 -22.30
C GLY A 167 -23.23 -6.71 -23.70
N ALA A 168 -23.60 -7.95 -24.02
CA ALA A 168 -24.24 -8.32 -25.27
C ALA A 168 -25.77 -8.44 -25.11
N VAL A 169 -26.22 -8.85 -23.94
CA VAL A 169 -27.65 -8.99 -23.61
C VAL A 169 -28.01 -8.16 -22.37
N ARG A 170 -29.30 -7.94 -22.13
CA ARG A 170 -29.80 -7.09 -21.04
C ARG A 170 -29.46 -7.61 -19.65
N THR A 171 -29.13 -8.89 -19.52
CA THR A 171 -28.74 -9.55 -18.27
C THR A 171 -27.26 -9.42 -17.96
N ASP A 172 -26.45 -8.99 -18.93
CA ASP A 172 -25.01 -8.84 -18.75
C ASP A 172 -24.69 -7.60 -17.91
N ARG A 173 -23.62 -7.70 -17.13
CA ARG A 173 -23.11 -6.55 -16.39
C ARG A 173 -22.49 -5.55 -17.37
N LYS A 174 -22.88 -4.28 -17.23
CA LYS A 174 -22.28 -3.17 -17.96
C LYS A 174 -21.45 -2.32 -17.02
N GLY A 175 -20.21 -2.05 -17.38
CA GLY A 175 -19.33 -1.22 -16.57
C GLY A 175 -17.87 -1.34 -16.96
N PHE A 176 -17.02 -0.90 -16.07
CA PHE A 176 -15.57 -0.94 -16.23
C PHE A 176 -14.96 -1.99 -15.31
N MET A 177 -14.15 -2.87 -15.88
CA MET A 177 -13.20 -3.70 -15.16
C MET A 177 -11.89 -2.94 -15.09
N PHE A 178 -11.38 -2.77 -13.89
CA PHE A 178 -10.07 -2.18 -13.63
C PHE A 178 -9.16 -3.28 -13.13
N THR A 179 -8.09 -3.55 -13.86
CA THR A 179 -7.00 -4.41 -13.41
C THR A 179 -5.87 -3.54 -12.92
N PHE A 180 -5.20 -3.96 -11.86
CA PHE A 180 -4.08 -3.21 -11.30
C PHE A 180 -2.91 -4.12 -11.01
N GLU A 181 -1.71 -3.52 -11.05
CA GLU A 181 -0.47 -4.23 -10.74
C GLU A 181 0.58 -3.28 -10.16
N ALA A 182 1.40 -3.81 -9.27
CA ALA A 182 2.55 -3.10 -8.70
C ALA A 182 3.64 -4.10 -8.32
N ASP A 183 4.90 -3.70 -8.45
CA ASP A 183 6.01 -4.43 -7.87
C ASP A 183 6.17 -4.06 -6.39
N SER A 184 6.60 -5.01 -5.57
CA SER A 184 6.74 -4.83 -4.13
C SER A 184 7.89 -5.66 -3.56
N PHE A 185 8.48 -5.20 -2.47
CA PHE A 185 9.47 -5.96 -1.71
C PHE A 185 8.84 -7.00 -0.78
N CYS A 186 7.55 -6.91 -0.51
CA CYS A 186 6.82 -7.85 0.34
C CYS A 186 5.47 -8.25 -0.29
N PRO A 187 4.92 -9.40 0.08
CA PRO A 187 3.70 -9.93 -0.54
C PRO A 187 2.49 -9.03 -0.30
N LEU A 188 2.38 -8.44 0.87
CA LEU A 188 1.32 -7.51 1.26
C LEU A 188 1.93 -6.33 2.01
N VAL A 189 1.46 -5.13 1.75
CA VAL A 189 1.82 -3.92 2.51
C VAL A 189 0.62 -3.48 3.32
N VAL A 190 0.74 -3.57 4.64
CA VAL A 190 -0.29 -3.12 5.58
C VAL A 190 -0.05 -1.65 5.92
N LEU A 191 -1.08 -0.83 5.93
CA LEU A 191 -0.97 0.55 6.39
C LEU A 191 -0.91 0.60 7.93
N GLY A 192 0.19 1.12 8.46
CA GLY A 192 0.35 1.36 9.91
C GLY A 192 -0.54 2.50 10.42
N THR A 193 -0.89 3.44 9.55
CA THR A 193 -1.85 4.52 9.84
C THR A 193 -3.01 4.41 8.86
N PRO A 194 -4.12 3.77 9.25
CA PRO A 194 -5.30 3.62 8.40
C PRO A 194 -5.89 4.97 7.99
N ILE A 195 -6.46 5.03 6.79
CA ILE A 195 -7.17 6.20 6.26
C ILE A 195 -8.66 6.04 6.57
N ASP A 196 -9.29 7.10 7.08
CA ASP A 196 -10.74 7.10 7.29
C ASP A 196 -11.48 7.20 5.94
N ILE A 197 -11.90 6.03 5.43
CA ILE A 197 -12.61 5.92 4.15
C ILE A 197 -14.01 6.53 4.25
N ASP A 198 -14.67 6.42 5.41
CA ASP A 198 -16.03 6.95 5.61
C ASP A 198 -16.07 8.48 5.51
N ALA A 199 -15.04 9.15 6.01
CA ALA A 199 -14.92 10.60 5.88
C ALA A 199 -14.68 11.07 4.43
N ILE A 200 -14.09 10.20 3.58
CA ILE A 200 -13.84 10.50 2.18
C ILE A 200 -15.08 10.19 1.32
N GLU A 201 -15.76 9.08 1.58
CA GLU A 201 -16.97 8.66 0.89
C GLU A 201 -18.12 9.65 1.12
N ASN A 202 -18.30 10.07 2.37
CA ASN A 202 -19.34 11.00 2.79
C ASN A 202 -18.71 12.25 3.42
N PRO A 203 -18.13 13.15 2.64
CA PRO A 203 -17.56 14.37 3.19
C PRO A 203 -18.68 15.15 3.89
N VAL A 204 -18.55 15.32 5.21
CA VAL A 204 -19.46 16.18 5.98
C VAL A 204 -19.34 17.57 5.38
N THR A 205 -20.37 18.01 4.65
CA THR A 205 -20.46 19.40 4.19
C THR A 205 -20.53 20.25 5.45
N PRO A 206 -19.57 21.17 5.71
CA PRO A 206 -19.68 22.07 6.83
C PRO A 206 -21.02 22.79 6.69
N GLY A 207 -21.90 22.62 7.67
CA GLY A 207 -23.24 23.17 7.64
C GLY A 207 -23.18 24.67 7.39
N GLY A 208 -23.90 25.11 6.36
CA GLY A 208 -24.14 26.50 6.09
C GLY A 208 -25.06 27.14 7.16
#